data_f987ae992282568a07d17e9b83d8ab85
#
_entry.id   f987ae992282568a07d17e9b83d8ab85
#
_cell.length_a   1.000
_cell.length_b   1.000
_cell.length_c   1.000
_cell.angle_alpha   90.00
_cell.angle_beta   90.00
_cell.angle_gamma   90.00
#
_symmetry.space_group_name_H-M   'P 1'
#
loop_
_entity.id
_entity.type
_entity.pdbx_description
1 polymer ?
#
loop_
_entity_poly.entity_id
_entity_poly.type
_entity_poly.pdbx_seq_one_letter_code
_entity_poly.pdbx_strand_id
1 'polypeptide(L)'
;RGILGEVGDAGVGWSLETDAQGHGHYQQLLSLLAQQGVLIAIASKNEPANVEQALSRSDLILDRNQIFPIKASWQRKSLAVGDVLATWNILPDSVVFVDDNPMELNEVQSRFADITPMLYPTDDDDKLPAFLSELRHLFEDRKPRDEDLIRLQSIRANVAFVEKSSVSDDEDHEAFLLENAPQITANFGKQGSDGRAFELVNKTNQFNLNGARYQPGEWDGLMAEADTFLLSLAYEDKFGPLGTIAVMAGKNEDDGARILSWVMSCRAFSRRIEYQHLAIVFEKFKAEKIALNFVQTARNEPITAFLGTLLEAETKSCISLKKQVFEDACPNLYHKIGYT
;
A
#
# COMPACT_ATOMS: atom_id res chain seq x y z
N ARG A 1 -10.51 -29.98 -10.14
CA ARG A 1 -11.44 -29.69 -9.02
C ARG A 1 -11.08 -30.60 -7.84
N GLY A 2 -10.32 -30.21 -6.90
CA GLY A 2 -10.00 -30.98 -5.71
C GLY A 2 -8.90 -30.33 -4.89
N ILE A 3 -8.77 -30.76 -3.65
CA ILE A 3 -7.68 -30.34 -2.78
C ILE A 3 -6.47 -31.23 -3.11
N LEU A 4 -5.34 -30.60 -3.46
CA LEU A 4 -4.11 -31.31 -3.85
C LEU A 4 -3.71 -32.42 -2.84
N GLY A 5 -3.88 -32.15 -1.52
CA GLY A 5 -3.61 -33.11 -0.46
C GLY A 5 -4.57 -34.31 -0.41
N GLU A 6 -5.75 -34.23 -1.03
CA GLU A 6 -6.76 -35.31 -1.05
C GLU A 6 -6.72 -36.12 -2.33
N VAL A 7 -6.59 -35.45 -3.48
CA VAL A 7 -6.71 -36.10 -4.80
C VAL A 7 -5.37 -36.20 -5.53
N GLY A 8 -4.31 -35.67 -4.97
CA GLY A 8 -3.00 -35.58 -5.59
C GLY A 8 -2.96 -34.55 -6.73
N ASP A 9 -1.78 -34.38 -7.33
CA ASP A 9 -1.54 -33.37 -8.37
C ASP A 9 -2.39 -33.61 -9.64
N ALA A 10 -2.61 -34.86 -10.01
CA ALA A 10 -3.41 -35.22 -11.17
C ALA A 10 -4.93 -34.93 -11.02
N GLY A 11 -5.42 -34.79 -9.79
CA GLY A 11 -6.83 -34.48 -9.51
C GLY A 11 -7.14 -32.96 -9.53
N VAL A 12 -6.12 -32.12 -9.57
CA VAL A 12 -6.28 -30.66 -9.65
C VAL A 12 -6.11 -30.18 -11.09
N GLY A 13 -7.11 -29.60 -11.65
CA GLY A 13 -7.10 -29.14 -13.05
C GLY A 13 -7.70 -27.76 -13.25
N TRP A 14 -7.16 -27.03 -14.23
CA TRP A 14 -7.63 -25.70 -14.66
C TRP A 14 -7.42 -25.45 -16.17
N SER A 15 -7.20 -26.52 -16.94
CA SER A 15 -7.01 -26.42 -18.39
C SER A 15 -8.29 -25.93 -19.07
N LEU A 16 -8.15 -25.07 -20.08
CA LEU A 16 -9.25 -24.63 -20.93
C LEU A 16 -9.81 -25.73 -21.84
N GLU A 17 -9.11 -26.85 -21.97
CA GLU A 17 -9.41 -27.97 -22.87
C GLU A 17 -10.08 -29.17 -22.16
N THR A 18 -10.32 -29.07 -20.85
CA THR A 18 -10.84 -30.17 -20.03
C THR A 18 -12.08 -29.77 -19.27
N ASP A 19 -12.67 -30.68 -18.49
CA ASP A 19 -13.83 -30.41 -17.60
C ASP A 19 -13.56 -29.33 -16.54
N ALA A 20 -12.31 -28.82 -16.45
CA ALA A 20 -11.91 -27.73 -15.58
C ALA A 20 -11.88 -26.35 -16.27
N GLN A 21 -12.49 -26.19 -17.45
CA GLN A 21 -12.53 -24.95 -18.23
C GLN A 21 -12.97 -23.74 -17.40
N GLY A 22 -13.92 -23.93 -16.47
CA GLY A 22 -14.39 -22.89 -15.59
C GLY A 22 -13.27 -22.25 -14.76
N HIS A 23 -12.39 -23.05 -14.17
CA HIS A 23 -11.23 -22.55 -13.45
C HIS A 23 -10.20 -21.88 -14.37
N GLY A 24 -10.04 -22.39 -15.60
CA GLY A 24 -9.19 -21.76 -16.60
C GLY A 24 -9.66 -20.36 -16.97
N HIS A 25 -10.95 -20.17 -17.24
CA HIS A 25 -11.54 -18.84 -17.52
C HIS A 25 -11.44 -17.90 -16.31
N TYR A 26 -11.64 -18.42 -15.09
CA TYR A 26 -11.47 -17.64 -13.89
C TYR A 26 -10.02 -17.15 -13.72
N GLN A 27 -9.03 -18.02 -13.92
CA GLN A 27 -7.62 -17.64 -13.88
C GLN A 27 -7.26 -16.63 -14.99
N GLN A 28 -7.81 -16.76 -16.19
CA GLN A 28 -7.62 -15.77 -17.27
C GLN A 28 -8.14 -14.40 -16.84
N LEU A 29 -9.35 -14.33 -16.27
CA LEU A 29 -9.91 -13.07 -15.78
C LEU A 29 -9.02 -12.47 -14.69
N LEU A 30 -8.59 -13.26 -13.71
CA LEU A 30 -7.68 -12.78 -12.65
C LEU A 30 -6.35 -12.28 -13.22
N SER A 31 -5.77 -12.97 -14.21
CA SER A 31 -4.53 -12.54 -14.88
C SER A 31 -4.72 -11.20 -15.59
N LEU A 32 -5.84 -11.00 -16.29
CA LEU A 32 -6.17 -9.72 -16.93
C LEU A 32 -6.35 -8.59 -15.90
N LEU A 33 -7.05 -8.85 -14.79
CA LEU A 33 -7.21 -7.89 -13.71
C LEU A 33 -5.88 -7.54 -13.06
N ALA A 34 -5.00 -8.53 -12.84
CA ALA A 34 -3.66 -8.30 -12.29
C ALA A 34 -2.79 -7.43 -13.22
N GLN A 35 -2.89 -7.61 -14.54
CA GLN A 35 -2.22 -6.75 -15.53
C GLN A 35 -2.74 -5.31 -15.50
N GLN A 36 -3.95 -5.08 -14.99
CA GLN A 36 -4.53 -3.77 -14.75
C GLN A 36 -4.23 -3.21 -13.35
N GLY A 37 -3.37 -3.89 -12.57
CA GLY A 37 -2.95 -3.45 -11.24
C GLY A 37 -3.88 -3.86 -10.10
N VAL A 38 -4.83 -4.79 -10.33
CA VAL A 38 -5.60 -5.42 -9.26
C VAL A 38 -4.69 -6.40 -8.52
N LEU A 39 -4.64 -6.30 -7.19
CA LEU A 39 -3.85 -7.19 -6.35
C LEU A 39 -4.57 -8.54 -6.19
N ILE A 40 -3.85 -9.62 -6.39
CA ILE A 40 -4.33 -10.99 -6.20
C ILE A 40 -3.60 -11.65 -5.04
N ALA A 41 -4.34 -12.24 -4.11
CA ALA A 41 -3.81 -13.04 -3.00
C ALA A 41 -4.51 -14.38 -2.89
N ILE A 42 -3.90 -15.29 -2.17
CA ILE A 42 -4.50 -16.58 -1.80
C ILE A 42 -4.65 -16.66 -0.29
N ALA A 43 -5.87 -17.03 0.15
CA ALA A 43 -6.19 -17.45 1.50
C ALA A 43 -6.75 -18.89 1.44
N SER A 44 -5.97 -19.88 1.84
CA SER A 44 -6.31 -21.30 1.68
C SER A 44 -6.21 -22.08 2.97
N LYS A 45 -7.19 -22.94 3.24
CA LYS A 45 -7.10 -23.99 4.27
C LYS A 45 -6.44 -25.21 3.65
N ASN A 46 -5.11 -25.19 3.62
CA ASN A 46 -4.28 -26.28 3.08
C ASN A 46 -2.87 -26.22 3.67
N GLU A 47 -2.09 -27.27 3.46
CA GLU A 47 -0.67 -27.27 3.73
C GLU A 47 0.07 -26.30 2.80
N PRO A 48 0.92 -25.39 3.31
CA PRO A 48 1.66 -24.45 2.49
C PRO A 48 2.43 -25.09 1.33
N ALA A 49 3.05 -26.24 1.57
CA ALA A 49 3.81 -26.98 0.56
C ALA A 49 2.94 -27.42 -0.63
N ASN A 50 1.70 -27.87 -0.37
CA ASN A 50 0.76 -28.27 -1.42
C ASN A 50 0.33 -27.08 -2.27
N VAL A 51 0.10 -25.91 -1.65
CA VAL A 51 -0.26 -24.70 -2.37
C VAL A 51 0.89 -24.24 -3.27
N GLU A 52 2.12 -24.21 -2.76
CA GLU A 52 3.30 -23.85 -3.56
C GLU A 52 3.55 -24.85 -4.69
N GLN A 53 3.35 -26.15 -4.45
CA GLN A 53 3.45 -27.16 -5.52
C GLN A 53 2.43 -26.90 -6.62
N ALA A 54 1.17 -26.63 -6.27
CA ALA A 54 0.13 -26.31 -7.24
C ALA A 54 0.45 -25.05 -8.05
N LEU A 55 0.98 -24.02 -7.39
CA LEU A 55 1.34 -22.75 -8.01
C LEU A 55 2.65 -22.80 -8.83
N SER A 56 3.46 -23.85 -8.67
CA SER A 56 4.69 -24.05 -9.46
C SER A 56 4.46 -24.79 -10.78
N ARG A 57 3.24 -25.23 -11.06
CA ARG A 57 2.91 -25.97 -12.27
C ARG A 57 3.02 -25.08 -13.51
N SER A 58 3.55 -25.66 -14.59
CA SER A 58 3.76 -24.95 -15.86
C SER A 58 2.47 -24.66 -16.65
N ASP A 59 1.37 -25.33 -16.30
CA ASP A 59 0.04 -25.15 -16.91
C ASP A 59 -0.82 -24.11 -16.17
N LEU A 60 -0.28 -23.41 -15.17
CA LEU A 60 -0.95 -22.34 -14.47
C LEU A 60 -1.17 -21.13 -15.42
N ILE A 61 -2.42 -20.70 -15.57
CA ILE A 61 -2.79 -19.59 -16.47
C ILE A 61 -2.54 -18.24 -15.77
N LEU A 62 -2.87 -18.15 -14.48
CA LEU A 62 -2.52 -17.00 -13.64
C LEU A 62 -1.06 -17.14 -13.19
N ASP A 63 -0.19 -16.26 -13.65
CA ASP A 63 1.24 -16.30 -13.30
C ASP A 63 1.42 -16.21 -11.77
N ARG A 64 2.23 -17.14 -11.22
CA ARG A 64 2.60 -17.16 -9.80
C ARG A 64 3.11 -15.80 -9.31
N ASN A 65 3.80 -15.05 -10.18
CA ASN A 65 4.31 -13.73 -9.86
C ASN A 65 3.24 -12.65 -9.74
N GLN A 66 2.02 -12.90 -10.21
CA GLN A 66 0.89 -11.98 -10.04
C GLN A 66 0.18 -12.16 -8.67
N ILE A 67 0.56 -13.19 -7.90
CA ILE A 67 -0.09 -13.57 -6.64
C ILE A 67 0.78 -13.21 -5.44
N PHE A 68 0.30 -12.36 -4.55
CA PHE A 68 0.97 -12.02 -3.29
C PHE A 68 0.05 -11.23 -2.34
N PRO A 69 0.01 -11.56 -1.02
CA PRO A 69 0.68 -12.73 -0.42
C PRO A 69 -0.07 -14.03 -0.67
N ILE A 70 0.58 -15.16 -0.37
CA ILE A 70 -0.04 -16.47 -0.29
C ILE A 70 -0.11 -16.85 1.18
N LYS A 71 -1.31 -17.05 1.69
CA LYS A 71 -1.58 -17.44 3.07
C LYS A 71 -2.28 -18.79 3.08
N ALA A 72 -1.54 -19.83 3.40
CA ALA A 72 -2.04 -21.18 3.50
C ALA A 72 -1.82 -21.72 4.93
N SER A 73 -2.88 -22.14 5.57
CA SER A 73 -2.84 -22.77 6.91
C SER A 73 -4.20 -23.38 7.22
N TRP A 74 -4.28 -24.28 8.21
CA TRP A 74 -5.53 -24.85 8.69
C TRP A 74 -6.32 -23.95 9.66
N GLN A 75 -5.89 -22.71 9.84
CA GLN A 75 -6.60 -21.74 10.66
C GLN A 75 -7.81 -21.15 9.92
N ARG A 76 -8.59 -20.32 10.62
CA ARG A 76 -9.74 -19.60 10.04
C ARG A 76 -9.29 -18.72 8.89
N LYS A 77 -10.04 -18.71 7.78
CA LYS A 77 -9.73 -17.87 6.61
C LYS A 77 -9.74 -16.39 6.94
N SER A 78 -10.56 -15.94 7.89
CA SER A 78 -10.55 -14.53 8.33
C SER A 78 -9.21 -14.07 8.92
N LEU A 79 -8.40 -14.97 9.48
CA LEU A 79 -7.03 -14.65 9.92
C LEU A 79 -6.12 -14.42 8.70
N ALA A 80 -6.17 -15.33 7.74
CA ALA A 80 -5.41 -15.20 6.50
C ALA A 80 -5.80 -13.93 5.71
N VAL A 81 -7.10 -13.63 5.63
CA VAL A 81 -7.60 -12.39 5.01
C VAL A 81 -7.13 -11.17 5.79
N GLY A 82 -7.13 -11.20 7.13
CA GLY A 82 -6.57 -10.14 7.97
C GLY A 82 -5.10 -9.86 7.66
N ASP A 83 -4.29 -10.92 7.50
CA ASP A 83 -2.89 -10.81 7.11
C ASP A 83 -2.71 -10.22 5.70
N VAL A 84 -3.58 -10.58 4.76
CA VAL A 84 -3.61 -10.01 3.40
C VAL A 84 -3.90 -8.50 3.47
N LEU A 85 -4.95 -8.11 4.20
CA LEU A 85 -5.33 -6.71 4.38
C LEU A 85 -4.19 -5.90 5.00
N ALA A 86 -3.53 -6.44 6.02
CA ALA A 86 -2.37 -5.81 6.66
C ALA A 86 -1.18 -5.70 5.69
N THR A 87 -0.86 -6.78 4.93
CA THR A 87 0.23 -6.79 3.95
C THR A 87 0.00 -5.77 2.83
N TRP A 88 -1.22 -5.66 2.33
CA TRP A 88 -1.59 -4.71 1.29
C TRP A 88 -1.84 -3.30 1.81
N ASN A 89 -2.07 -3.18 3.13
CA ASN A 89 -2.50 -1.96 3.80
C ASN A 89 -3.72 -1.33 3.13
N ILE A 90 -4.78 -2.10 2.98
CA ILE A 90 -6.06 -1.66 2.41
C ILE A 90 -7.21 -1.99 3.37
N LEU A 91 -8.33 -1.30 3.18
CA LEU A 91 -9.55 -1.54 3.93
C LEU A 91 -10.36 -2.71 3.34
N PRO A 92 -11.17 -3.39 4.15
CA PRO A 92 -12.00 -4.52 3.70
C PRO A 92 -12.95 -4.17 2.55
N ASP A 93 -13.49 -2.94 2.50
CA ASP A 93 -14.40 -2.43 1.47
C ASP A 93 -13.79 -2.42 0.05
N SER A 94 -12.48 -2.50 -0.03
CA SER A 94 -11.72 -2.57 -1.29
C SER A 94 -11.39 -3.99 -1.74
N VAL A 95 -11.93 -5.01 -1.07
CA VAL A 95 -11.60 -6.43 -1.31
C VAL A 95 -12.83 -7.23 -1.70
N VAL A 96 -12.66 -8.02 -2.76
CA VAL A 96 -13.58 -9.09 -3.13
C VAL A 96 -12.98 -10.41 -2.64
N PHE A 97 -13.71 -11.13 -1.79
CA PHE A 97 -13.30 -12.43 -1.28
C PHE A 97 -14.11 -13.52 -1.97
N VAL A 98 -13.44 -14.33 -2.77
CA VAL A 98 -14.05 -15.44 -3.53
C VAL A 98 -13.75 -16.76 -2.84
N ASP A 99 -14.79 -17.55 -2.61
CA ASP A 99 -14.69 -18.90 -2.04
C ASP A 99 -15.81 -19.79 -2.58
N ASP A 100 -15.59 -21.09 -2.64
CA ASP A 100 -16.61 -22.08 -3.02
C ASP A 100 -17.44 -22.59 -1.83
N ASN A 101 -17.05 -22.26 -0.63
CA ASN A 101 -17.74 -22.65 0.59
C ASN A 101 -18.47 -21.46 1.23
N PRO A 102 -19.82 -21.48 1.28
CA PRO A 102 -20.61 -20.42 1.90
C PRO A 102 -20.28 -20.17 3.37
N MET A 103 -19.82 -21.20 4.10
CA MET A 103 -19.46 -21.06 5.52
C MET A 103 -18.18 -20.22 5.66
N GLU A 104 -17.21 -20.37 4.75
CA GLU A 104 -15.99 -19.58 4.75
C GLU A 104 -16.28 -18.11 4.39
N LEU A 105 -17.18 -17.88 3.43
CA LEU A 105 -17.66 -16.53 3.10
C LEU A 105 -18.30 -15.84 4.31
N ASN A 106 -19.19 -16.54 5.00
CA ASN A 106 -19.86 -16.02 6.20
C ASN A 106 -18.87 -15.78 7.35
N GLU A 107 -17.88 -16.65 7.54
CA GLU A 107 -16.85 -16.53 8.56
C GLU A 107 -16.00 -15.29 8.35
N VAL A 108 -15.56 -15.05 7.12
CA VAL A 108 -14.77 -13.86 6.76
C VAL A 108 -15.62 -12.60 6.88
N GLN A 109 -16.85 -12.60 6.36
CA GLN A 109 -17.76 -11.45 6.43
C GLN A 109 -18.16 -11.09 7.87
N SER A 110 -18.28 -12.08 8.76
CA SER A 110 -18.56 -11.83 10.17
C SER A 110 -17.45 -11.04 10.88
N ARG A 111 -16.21 -11.14 10.40
CA ARG A 111 -15.07 -10.39 10.93
C ARG A 111 -14.84 -9.07 10.19
N PHE A 112 -15.12 -9.05 8.90
CA PHE A 112 -14.90 -7.92 8.00
C PHE A 112 -16.22 -7.62 7.26
N ALA A 113 -17.13 -6.88 7.91
CA ALA A 113 -18.47 -6.64 7.40
C ALA A 113 -18.52 -5.95 6.03
N ASP A 114 -17.51 -5.13 5.75
CA ASP A 114 -17.42 -4.33 4.52
C ASP A 114 -16.76 -5.08 3.34
N ILE A 115 -16.29 -6.33 3.54
CA ILE A 115 -15.72 -7.13 2.45
C ILE A 115 -16.83 -7.59 1.51
N THR A 116 -16.56 -7.63 0.21
CA THR A 116 -17.51 -8.15 -0.79
C THR A 116 -17.32 -9.66 -0.95
N PRO A 117 -18.23 -10.52 -0.42
CA PRO A 117 -18.12 -11.97 -0.60
C PRO A 117 -18.70 -12.38 -1.95
N MET A 118 -18.06 -13.32 -2.65
CA MET A 118 -18.55 -13.93 -3.87
C MET A 118 -18.44 -15.46 -3.81
N LEU A 119 -19.55 -16.16 -4.00
CA LEU A 119 -19.57 -17.62 -4.04
C LEU A 119 -19.13 -18.11 -5.42
N TYR A 120 -18.06 -18.88 -5.48
CA TYR A 120 -17.62 -19.53 -6.71
C TYR A 120 -18.55 -20.70 -7.04
N PRO A 121 -19.12 -20.79 -8.28
CA PRO A 121 -20.06 -21.84 -8.67
C PRO A 121 -19.30 -23.14 -9.03
N THR A 122 -19.08 -24.02 -8.05
CA THR A 122 -18.36 -25.29 -8.24
C THR A 122 -19.14 -26.36 -9.00
N ASP A 123 -20.46 -26.39 -8.81
CA ASP A 123 -21.32 -27.48 -9.28
C ASP A 123 -22.30 -27.05 -10.38
N ASP A 124 -22.16 -25.82 -10.89
CA ASP A 124 -23.10 -25.24 -11.85
C ASP A 124 -22.36 -24.39 -12.89
N ASP A 125 -21.92 -25.04 -13.95
CA ASP A 125 -21.20 -24.37 -15.04
C ASP A 125 -22.06 -23.32 -15.76
N ASP A 126 -23.39 -23.40 -15.69
CA ASP A 126 -24.30 -22.39 -16.28
C ASP A 126 -24.25 -21.05 -15.51
N LYS A 127 -23.86 -21.06 -14.24
CA LYS A 127 -23.70 -19.84 -13.43
C LYS A 127 -22.33 -19.17 -13.60
N LEU A 128 -21.36 -19.88 -14.13
CA LEU A 128 -20.01 -19.35 -14.26
C LEU A 128 -19.92 -18.07 -15.10
N PRO A 129 -20.56 -17.94 -16.28
CA PRO A 129 -20.53 -16.70 -17.06
C PRO A 129 -21.06 -15.48 -16.30
N ALA A 130 -22.14 -15.66 -15.52
CA ALA A 130 -22.71 -14.60 -14.70
C ALA A 130 -21.74 -14.20 -13.57
N PHE A 131 -21.13 -15.17 -12.88
CA PHE A 131 -20.11 -14.94 -11.87
C PHE A 131 -18.90 -14.18 -12.42
N LEU A 132 -18.36 -14.60 -13.57
CA LEU A 132 -17.21 -13.92 -14.20
C LEU A 132 -17.56 -12.50 -14.64
N SER A 133 -18.77 -12.29 -15.15
CA SER A 133 -19.26 -10.95 -15.54
C SER A 133 -19.40 -10.04 -14.33
N GLU A 134 -19.97 -10.52 -13.23
CA GLU A 134 -20.11 -9.77 -11.98
C GLU A 134 -18.73 -9.40 -11.38
N LEU A 135 -17.83 -10.39 -11.30
CA LEU A 135 -16.48 -10.16 -10.81
C LEU A 135 -15.73 -9.10 -11.64
N ARG A 136 -15.84 -9.19 -12.97
CA ARG A 136 -15.25 -8.21 -13.87
C ARG A 136 -15.83 -6.82 -13.63
N HIS A 137 -17.16 -6.71 -13.52
CA HIS A 137 -17.86 -5.42 -13.33
C HIS A 137 -17.42 -4.67 -12.06
N LEU A 138 -17.08 -5.38 -10.97
CA LEU A 138 -16.55 -4.79 -9.75
C LEU A 138 -15.23 -4.02 -9.94
N PHE A 139 -14.52 -4.23 -11.05
CA PHE A 139 -13.23 -3.61 -11.37
C PHE A 139 -13.21 -2.78 -12.66
N GLU A 140 -14.34 -2.68 -13.39
CA GLU A 140 -14.41 -2.05 -14.74
C GLU A 140 -14.15 -0.53 -14.75
N ASP A 141 -14.58 0.19 -13.72
CA ASP A 141 -14.48 1.65 -13.68
C ASP A 141 -13.08 2.18 -13.39
N ARG A 142 -12.10 1.28 -13.28
CA ARG A 142 -10.75 1.62 -12.88
C ARG A 142 -9.84 1.80 -14.10
N LYS A 143 -9.45 3.06 -14.38
CA LYS A 143 -8.33 3.31 -15.31
C LYS A 143 -7.02 3.04 -14.55
N PRO A 144 -6.23 2.01 -14.97
CA PRO A 144 -4.96 1.73 -14.33
C PRO A 144 -4.00 2.92 -14.50
N ARG A 145 -3.31 3.28 -13.42
CA ARG A 145 -2.22 4.27 -13.43
C ARG A 145 -0.88 3.53 -13.40
N ASP A 146 0.19 4.19 -13.82
CA ASP A 146 1.55 3.59 -13.81
C ASP A 146 1.92 3.06 -12.42
N GLU A 147 1.49 3.73 -11.36
CA GLU A 147 1.73 3.27 -9.98
C GLU A 147 0.93 2.04 -9.56
N ASP A 148 -0.23 1.78 -10.17
CA ASP A 148 -0.98 0.54 -9.94
C ASP A 148 -0.20 -0.66 -10.51
N LEU A 149 0.50 -0.47 -11.62
CA LEU A 149 1.31 -1.51 -12.26
C LEU A 149 2.53 -1.91 -11.41
N ILE A 150 3.14 -0.96 -10.70
CA ILE A 150 4.29 -1.24 -9.81
C ILE A 150 3.85 -1.61 -8.38
N ARG A 151 2.55 -1.53 -8.07
CA ARG A 151 2.04 -1.67 -6.70
C ARG A 151 2.38 -3.02 -6.08
N LEU A 152 2.21 -4.10 -6.81
CA LEU A 152 2.55 -5.44 -6.33
C LEU A 152 4.04 -5.57 -6.02
N GLN A 153 4.90 -5.08 -6.93
CA GLN A 153 6.35 -5.05 -6.74
C GLN A 153 6.73 -4.22 -5.50
N SER A 154 6.13 -3.06 -5.35
CA SER A 154 6.33 -2.16 -4.21
C SER A 154 5.93 -2.81 -2.87
N ILE A 155 4.83 -3.58 -2.82
CA ILE A 155 4.42 -4.31 -1.62
C ILE A 155 5.43 -5.41 -1.29
N ARG A 156 5.87 -6.19 -2.27
CA ARG A 156 6.91 -7.23 -2.09
C ARG A 156 8.23 -6.65 -1.59
N ALA A 157 8.66 -5.54 -2.20
CA ALA A 157 9.86 -4.82 -1.81
C ALA A 157 9.78 -4.38 -0.33
N ASN A 158 8.62 -3.87 0.09
CA ASN A 158 8.41 -3.47 1.48
C ASN A 158 8.44 -4.65 2.45
N VAL A 159 7.78 -5.76 2.13
CA VAL A 159 7.81 -6.97 2.97
C VAL A 159 9.24 -7.49 3.11
N ALA A 160 9.98 -7.61 2.00
CA ALA A 160 11.38 -8.05 2.02
C ALA A 160 12.29 -7.10 2.82
N PHE A 161 12.03 -5.80 2.76
CA PHE A 161 12.74 -4.80 3.57
C PHE A 161 12.45 -4.99 5.07
N VAL A 162 11.18 -5.09 5.47
CA VAL A 162 10.78 -5.24 6.88
C VAL A 162 11.33 -6.55 7.47
N GLU A 163 11.24 -7.67 6.73
CA GLU A 163 11.78 -8.96 7.17
C GLU A 163 13.29 -8.88 7.45
N LYS A 164 14.05 -8.20 6.60
CA LYS A 164 15.49 -8.03 6.81
C LYS A 164 15.84 -7.03 7.92
N SER A 165 15.10 -5.94 8.02
CA SER A 165 15.34 -4.90 9.04
C SER A 165 14.97 -5.36 10.46
N SER A 166 14.05 -6.33 10.61
CA SER A 166 13.64 -6.85 11.92
C SER A 166 14.66 -7.79 12.57
N VAL A 167 15.70 -8.19 11.85
CA VAL A 167 16.75 -9.13 12.32
C VAL A 167 18.00 -8.39 12.84
N SER A 168 18.08 -7.06 12.66
CA SER A 168 19.28 -6.26 12.96
C SER A 168 19.11 -5.39 14.20
N ASP A 169 20.17 -5.27 15.00
CA ASP A 169 20.33 -4.27 16.08
C ASP A 169 20.48 -2.87 15.45
N ASP A 170 20.37 -1.80 16.25
CA ASP A 170 20.34 -0.40 15.74
C ASP A 170 21.56 -0.03 14.86
N GLU A 171 22.77 -0.49 15.18
CA GLU A 171 23.98 -0.26 14.36
C GLU A 171 23.92 -1.00 13.04
N ASP A 172 23.41 -2.23 13.03
CA ASP A 172 23.20 -3.02 11.82
C ASP A 172 22.10 -2.41 10.94
N HIS A 173 21.11 -1.72 11.53
CA HIS A 173 20.06 -1.03 10.79
C HIS A 173 20.60 0.15 9.96
N GLU A 174 21.54 0.92 10.47
CA GLU A 174 22.17 2.00 9.70
C GLU A 174 22.98 1.47 8.51
N ALA A 175 23.80 0.43 8.74
CA ALA A 175 24.54 -0.23 7.68
C ALA A 175 23.59 -0.80 6.61
N PHE A 176 22.49 -1.40 7.04
CA PHE A 176 21.44 -1.91 6.15
C PHE A 176 20.80 -0.79 5.31
N LEU A 177 20.47 0.36 5.88
CA LEU A 177 19.92 1.50 5.14
C LEU A 177 20.91 2.00 4.07
N LEU A 178 22.19 2.12 4.43
CA LEU A 178 23.24 2.57 3.53
C LEU A 178 23.46 1.59 2.36
N GLU A 179 23.51 0.29 2.64
CA GLU A 179 23.68 -0.76 1.61
C GLU A 179 22.51 -0.85 0.63
N ASN A 180 21.34 -0.38 1.02
CA ASN A 180 20.16 -0.40 0.17
C ASN A 180 20.21 0.65 -0.95
N ALA A 181 21.20 1.53 -0.96
CA ALA A 181 21.38 2.59 -1.95
C ALA A 181 20.08 3.40 -2.20
N PRO A 182 19.44 3.94 -1.14
CA PRO A 182 18.15 4.58 -1.26
C PRO A 182 18.21 5.85 -2.10
N GLN A 183 17.25 5.99 -3.01
CA GLN A 183 17.11 7.15 -3.87
C GLN A 183 15.73 7.79 -3.66
N ILE A 184 15.72 9.12 -3.56
CA ILE A 184 14.51 9.92 -3.48
C ILE A 184 14.46 10.88 -4.66
N THR A 185 13.34 10.88 -5.35
CA THR A 185 13.01 11.92 -6.32
C THR A 185 12.01 12.87 -5.69
N ALA A 186 12.46 14.10 -5.45
CA ALA A 186 11.63 15.18 -4.89
C ALA A 186 11.06 16.05 -6.02
N ASN A 187 9.74 16.20 -6.03
CA ASN A 187 9.03 17.00 -7.02
C ASN A 187 8.19 18.08 -6.31
N PHE A 188 8.41 19.35 -6.70
CA PHE A 188 7.63 20.51 -6.23
C PHE A 188 6.53 20.94 -7.20
N GLY A 189 6.26 20.13 -8.23
CA GLY A 189 5.19 20.39 -9.18
C GLY A 189 3.80 20.24 -8.56
N LYS A 190 2.99 21.29 -8.65
CA LYS A 190 1.60 21.25 -8.19
C LYS A 190 0.79 20.31 -9.08
N GLN A 191 0.04 19.41 -8.46
CA GLN A 191 -0.83 18.45 -9.14
C GLN A 191 -2.28 18.70 -8.76
N GLY A 192 -3.16 18.67 -9.74
CA GLY A 192 -4.60 18.76 -9.53
C GLY A 192 -5.20 17.52 -8.87
N SER A 193 -6.51 17.50 -8.75
CA SER A 193 -7.27 16.42 -8.11
C SER A 193 -7.22 15.07 -8.86
N ASP A 194 -6.74 15.04 -10.10
CA ASP A 194 -6.48 13.84 -10.88
C ASP A 194 -5.10 13.21 -10.57
N GLY A 195 -4.24 13.94 -9.84
CA GLY A 195 -2.88 13.52 -9.51
C GLY A 195 -2.76 12.54 -8.35
N ARG A 196 -1.60 11.90 -8.27
CA ARG A 196 -1.29 10.92 -7.20
C ARG A 196 -1.22 11.56 -5.82
N ALA A 197 -0.78 12.81 -5.73
CA ALA A 197 -0.74 13.54 -4.46
C ALA A 197 -2.13 13.65 -3.80
N PHE A 198 -3.14 14.01 -4.58
CA PHE A 198 -4.53 14.08 -4.12
C PHE A 198 -5.03 12.71 -3.62
N GLU A 199 -4.73 11.65 -4.37
CA GLU A 199 -5.11 10.28 -3.97
C GLU A 199 -4.46 9.89 -2.63
N LEU A 200 -3.15 10.13 -2.45
CA LEU A 200 -2.45 9.81 -1.21
C LEU A 200 -3.00 10.57 -0.02
N VAL A 201 -3.25 11.88 -0.17
CA VAL A 201 -3.82 12.71 0.90
C VAL A 201 -5.19 12.18 1.32
N ASN A 202 -6.01 11.75 0.37
CA ASN A 202 -7.37 11.27 0.65
C ASN A 202 -7.44 9.79 1.10
N LYS A 203 -6.42 8.97 0.85
CA LYS A 203 -6.45 7.54 1.21
C LYS A 203 -5.57 7.17 2.40
N THR A 204 -4.58 8.00 2.75
CA THR A 204 -3.65 7.69 3.85
C THR A 204 -4.27 8.02 5.20
N ASN A 205 -4.23 7.06 6.14
CA ASN A 205 -4.80 7.20 7.48
C ASN A 205 -3.75 7.25 8.57
N GLN A 206 -2.75 6.36 8.53
CA GLN A 206 -1.82 6.15 9.65
C GLN A 206 -0.78 7.28 9.78
N PHE A 207 -0.04 7.58 8.73
CA PHE A 207 0.84 8.73 8.73
C PHE A 207 0.14 9.88 8.00
N ASN A 208 -0.68 10.60 8.74
CA ASN A 208 -1.45 11.75 8.24
C ASN A 208 -1.51 12.81 9.32
N LEU A 209 -1.05 14.02 9.00
CA LEU A 209 -0.84 15.13 9.92
C LEU A 209 -2.07 15.49 10.76
N ASN A 210 -3.24 15.46 10.14
CA ASN A 210 -4.48 15.98 10.76
C ASN A 210 -5.75 15.25 10.32
N GLY A 211 -5.63 14.20 9.51
CA GLY A 211 -6.80 13.47 8.98
C GLY A 211 -7.59 14.22 7.91
N ALA A 212 -7.10 15.37 7.43
CA ALA A 212 -7.80 16.16 6.42
C ALA A 212 -8.03 15.36 5.13
N ARG A 213 -9.21 15.59 4.54
CA ARG A 213 -9.63 15.07 3.24
C ARG A 213 -10.17 16.25 2.43
N TYR A 214 -9.85 16.26 1.16
CA TYR A 214 -10.21 17.35 0.27
C TYR A 214 -11.17 16.85 -0.81
N GLN A 215 -12.19 17.62 -1.11
CA GLN A 215 -12.93 17.43 -2.35
C GLN A 215 -12.08 17.91 -3.54
N PRO A 216 -12.32 17.39 -4.77
CA PRO A 216 -11.54 17.78 -5.94
C PRO A 216 -11.42 19.30 -6.12
N GLY A 217 -12.53 20.06 -6.04
CA GLY A 217 -12.52 21.50 -6.18
C GLY A 217 -11.79 22.26 -5.08
N GLU A 218 -11.80 21.75 -3.83
CA GLU A 218 -11.04 22.34 -2.72
C GLU A 218 -9.53 22.15 -2.93
N TRP A 219 -9.13 20.97 -3.38
CA TRP A 219 -7.74 20.68 -3.68
C TRP A 219 -7.22 21.52 -4.85
N ASP A 220 -7.98 21.58 -5.94
CA ASP A 220 -7.62 22.38 -7.11
C ASP A 220 -7.53 23.86 -6.76
N GLY A 221 -8.45 24.36 -5.92
CA GLY A 221 -8.39 25.72 -5.38
C GLY A 221 -7.13 25.98 -4.56
N LEU A 222 -6.77 25.07 -3.65
CA LEU A 222 -5.56 25.16 -2.86
C LEU A 222 -4.30 25.14 -3.74
N MET A 223 -4.26 24.27 -4.76
CA MET A 223 -3.12 24.18 -5.68
C MET A 223 -3.01 25.44 -6.59
N ALA A 224 -4.08 26.18 -6.83
CA ALA A 224 -4.08 27.41 -7.60
C ALA A 224 -3.51 28.62 -6.84
N GLU A 225 -3.48 28.59 -5.50
CA GLU A 225 -2.94 29.69 -4.70
C GLU A 225 -1.43 29.86 -4.93
N ALA A 226 -0.95 31.10 -5.05
CA ALA A 226 0.44 31.39 -5.42
C ALA A 226 1.46 30.97 -4.33
N ASP A 227 1.10 31.16 -3.06
CA ASP A 227 1.90 30.83 -1.88
C ASP A 227 1.88 29.34 -1.50
N THR A 228 0.98 28.55 -2.09
CA THR A 228 0.90 27.12 -1.85
C THR A 228 2.07 26.40 -2.54
N PHE A 229 2.66 25.43 -1.83
CA PHE A 229 3.58 24.46 -2.41
C PHE A 229 3.05 23.03 -2.24
N LEU A 230 3.49 22.15 -3.13
CA LEU A 230 3.27 20.72 -3.05
C LEU A 230 4.61 20.01 -3.23
N LEU A 231 5.03 19.24 -2.24
CA LEU A 231 6.22 18.39 -2.31
C LEU A 231 5.79 16.94 -2.33
N SER A 232 6.13 16.23 -3.40
CA SER A 232 5.93 14.79 -3.53
C SER A 232 7.29 14.08 -3.53
N LEU A 233 7.41 12.99 -2.79
CA LEU A 233 8.60 12.14 -2.77
C LEU A 233 8.28 10.78 -3.38
N ALA A 234 9.00 10.42 -4.44
CA ALA A 234 9.09 9.06 -4.93
C ALA A 234 10.39 8.41 -4.39
N TYR A 235 10.32 7.11 -4.12
CA TYR A 235 11.41 6.36 -3.49
C TYR A 235 11.71 5.08 -4.26
N GLU A 236 13.00 4.76 -4.35
CA GLU A 236 13.51 3.51 -4.90
C GLU A 236 14.73 3.05 -4.11
N ASP A 237 14.88 1.74 -3.91
CA ASP A 237 16.05 1.11 -3.32
C ASP A 237 16.37 -0.21 -4.06
N LYS A 238 17.34 -0.99 -3.58
CA LYS A 238 17.73 -2.28 -4.19
C LYS A 238 16.61 -3.32 -4.26
N PHE A 239 15.53 -3.15 -3.50
CA PHE A 239 14.36 -4.04 -3.56
C PHE A 239 13.38 -3.62 -4.65
N GLY A 240 13.51 -2.40 -5.17
CA GLY A 240 12.72 -1.86 -6.25
C GLY A 240 12.01 -0.54 -5.93
N PRO A 241 11.26 -0.01 -6.90
CA PRO A 241 10.56 1.26 -6.75
C PRO A 241 9.34 1.11 -5.83
N LEU A 242 9.14 2.09 -4.97
CA LEU A 242 7.92 2.23 -4.18
C LEU A 242 6.91 3.23 -4.80
N GLY A 243 7.32 3.94 -5.85
CA GLY A 243 6.54 5.04 -6.43
C GLY A 243 6.45 6.25 -5.49
N THR A 244 5.44 7.08 -5.68
CA THR A 244 5.19 8.24 -4.80
C THR A 244 4.69 7.76 -3.44
N ILE A 245 5.50 8.00 -2.41
CA ILE A 245 5.30 7.45 -1.06
C ILE A 245 4.96 8.51 -0.02
N ALA A 246 5.31 9.77 -0.25
CA ALA A 246 5.04 10.84 0.69
C ALA A 246 4.63 12.12 -0.05
N VAL A 247 3.71 12.87 0.55
CA VAL A 247 3.20 14.14 0.03
C VAL A 247 3.08 15.13 1.17
N MET A 248 3.54 16.34 0.94
CA MET A 248 3.39 17.47 1.83
C MET A 248 2.85 18.67 1.04
N ALA A 249 1.71 19.20 1.46
CA ALA A 249 1.14 20.42 0.94
C ALA A 249 1.16 21.50 2.02
N GLY A 250 1.53 22.70 1.66
CA GLY A 250 1.65 23.80 2.61
C GLY A 250 1.71 25.15 1.94
N LYS A 251 1.90 26.18 2.75
CA LYS A 251 2.09 27.57 2.33
C LYS A 251 3.49 28.06 2.69
N ASN A 252 4.07 28.82 1.79
CA ASN A 252 5.27 29.58 2.06
C ASN A 252 4.88 30.82 2.87
N GLU A 253 5.53 31.04 4.01
CA GLU A 253 5.32 32.17 4.89
C GLU A 253 6.63 32.97 5.03
N ASP A 254 6.56 34.25 5.40
CA ASP A 254 7.75 35.12 5.48
C ASP A 254 8.86 34.56 6.39
N ASP A 255 8.46 33.86 7.46
CA ASP A 255 9.35 33.27 8.46
C ASP A 255 9.63 31.76 8.24
N GLY A 256 9.16 31.15 7.15
CA GLY A 256 9.32 29.74 6.90
C GLY A 256 8.18 29.10 6.12
N ALA A 257 7.67 27.98 6.58
CA ALA A 257 6.60 27.25 5.90
C ALA A 257 5.52 26.79 6.89
N ARG A 258 4.27 26.77 6.43
CA ARG A 258 3.13 26.17 7.15
C ARG A 258 2.67 24.93 6.42
N ILE A 259 2.71 23.78 7.07
CA ILE A 259 2.27 22.50 6.53
C ILE A 259 0.79 22.31 6.84
N LEU A 260 -0.01 22.25 5.80
CA LEU A 260 -1.46 22.06 5.86
C LEU A 260 -1.86 20.58 5.79
N SER A 261 -1.11 19.80 5.03
CA SER A 261 -1.30 18.36 4.89
C SER A 261 0.05 17.68 4.72
N TRP A 262 0.25 16.59 5.45
CA TRP A 262 1.43 15.74 5.32
C TRP A 262 1.01 14.30 5.50
N VAL A 263 1.23 13.51 4.47
CA VAL A 263 0.91 12.08 4.44
C VAL A 263 2.08 11.27 3.95
N MET A 264 2.19 10.05 4.48
CA MET A 264 3.20 9.10 4.03
C MET A 264 2.61 7.69 4.00
N SER A 265 2.86 6.96 2.92
CA SER A 265 2.50 5.56 2.78
C SER A 265 3.22 4.70 3.82
N CYS A 266 2.56 3.73 4.41
CA CYS A 266 3.20 2.78 5.33
C CYS A 266 4.39 2.03 4.71
N ARG A 267 4.43 1.90 3.38
CA ARG A 267 5.57 1.32 2.65
C ARG A 267 6.86 2.12 2.81
N ALA A 268 6.76 3.37 3.23
CA ALA A 268 7.90 4.25 3.49
C ALA A 268 8.48 4.14 4.91
N PHE A 269 7.79 3.44 5.82
CA PHE A 269 8.20 3.36 7.23
C PHE A 269 9.57 2.67 7.37
N SER A 270 10.28 2.99 8.46
CA SER A 270 11.62 2.49 8.77
C SER A 270 12.72 2.88 7.77
N ARG A 271 12.45 3.86 6.89
CA ARG A 271 13.40 4.37 5.88
C ARG A 271 13.86 5.81 6.13
N ARG A 272 13.50 6.41 7.27
CA ARG A 272 13.81 7.81 7.63
C ARG A 272 13.28 8.84 6.62
N ILE A 273 12.23 8.49 5.86
CA ILE A 273 11.63 9.37 4.85
C ILE A 273 10.97 10.60 5.48
N GLU A 274 10.41 10.45 6.68
CA GLU A 274 9.81 11.52 7.47
C GLU A 274 10.84 12.62 7.80
N TYR A 275 12.03 12.25 8.20
CA TYR A 275 13.14 13.19 8.44
C TYR A 275 13.60 13.84 7.13
N GLN A 276 13.76 13.04 6.07
CA GLN A 276 14.20 13.56 4.78
C GLN A 276 13.20 14.55 4.19
N HIS A 277 11.90 14.31 4.39
CA HIS A 277 10.84 15.20 3.93
C HIS A 277 10.93 16.58 4.61
N LEU A 278 11.13 16.61 5.92
CA LEU A 278 11.33 17.85 6.67
C LEU A 278 12.64 18.55 6.29
N ALA A 279 13.73 17.79 6.13
CA ALA A 279 15.03 18.34 5.72
C ALA A 279 14.92 19.09 4.36
N ILE A 280 14.24 18.51 3.38
CA ILE A 280 14.00 19.13 2.07
C ILE A 280 13.21 20.43 2.21
N VAL A 281 12.21 20.48 3.08
CA VAL A 281 11.41 21.70 3.29
C VAL A 281 12.25 22.80 3.98
N PHE A 282 13.01 22.46 5.02
CA PHE A 282 13.91 23.41 5.69
C PHE A 282 14.93 24.00 4.71
N GLU A 283 15.52 23.16 3.87
CA GLU A 283 16.49 23.58 2.85
C GLU A 283 15.85 24.45 1.76
N LYS A 284 14.75 23.99 1.18
CA LYS A 284 14.07 24.64 0.06
C LYS A 284 13.62 26.06 0.38
N PHE A 285 13.02 26.22 1.57
CA PHE A 285 12.45 27.51 1.99
C PHE A 285 13.41 28.32 2.85
N LYS A 286 14.63 27.80 3.14
CA LYS A 286 15.59 28.39 4.08
C LYS A 286 14.93 28.75 5.41
N ALA A 287 14.01 27.90 5.85
CA ALA A 287 13.15 28.14 6.98
C ALA A 287 13.91 27.97 8.30
N GLU A 288 13.76 28.89 9.25
CA GLU A 288 14.22 28.74 10.63
C GLU A 288 13.20 27.99 11.50
N LYS A 289 11.94 27.98 11.03
CA LYS A 289 10.84 27.25 11.67
C LYS A 289 9.82 26.77 10.64
N ILE A 290 9.15 25.65 10.94
CA ILE A 290 8.03 25.10 10.19
C ILE A 290 6.83 25.00 11.12
N ALA A 291 5.69 25.56 10.72
CA ALA A 291 4.41 25.37 11.42
C ALA A 291 3.69 24.14 10.88
N LEU A 292 3.27 23.23 11.75
CA LEU A 292 2.54 22.02 11.39
C LEU A 292 1.08 22.13 11.89
N ASN A 293 0.12 22.06 11.01
CA ASN A 293 -1.30 22.01 11.36
C ASN A 293 -1.67 20.61 11.83
N PHE A 294 -1.15 20.21 12.96
CA PHE A 294 -1.35 18.87 13.54
C PHE A 294 -2.70 18.75 14.24
N VAL A 295 -3.37 17.62 14.00
CA VAL A 295 -4.55 17.21 14.79
C VAL A 295 -4.41 15.71 15.08
N GLN A 296 -4.41 15.34 16.33
CA GLN A 296 -4.40 13.93 16.73
C GLN A 296 -5.72 13.27 16.39
N THR A 297 -5.67 12.10 15.75
CA THR A 297 -6.83 11.29 15.41
C THR A 297 -6.67 9.87 15.96
N ALA A 298 -7.76 9.09 15.97
CA ALA A 298 -7.71 7.70 16.42
C ALA A 298 -6.85 6.78 15.53
N ARG A 299 -6.36 7.27 14.38
CA ARG A 299 -5.65 6.45 13.38
C ARG A 299 -4.26 6.97 13.01
N ASN A 300 -3.84 8.16 13.49
CA ASN A 300 -2.56 8.75 13.09
C ASN A 300 -1.46 8.60 14.13
N GLU A 301 -1.46 7.51 14.88
CA GLU A 301 -0.44 7.19 15.88
C GLU A 301 1.01 7.27 15.32
N PRO A 302 1.35 6.75 14.10
CA PRO A 302 2.72 6.82 13.59
C PRO A 302 3.28 8.22 13.44
N ILE A 303 2.51 9.19 12.95
CA ILE A 303 3.00 10.58 12.88
C ILE A 303 3.03 11.24 14.26
N THR A 304 2.09 10.87 15.15
CA THR A 304 2.09 11.36 16.53
C THR A 304 3.35 10.90 17.27
N ALA A 305 3.70 9.62 17.17
CA ALA A 305 4.92 9.06 17.72
C ALA A 305 6.17 9.75 17.15
N PHE A 306 6.24 9.92 15.82
CA PHE A 306 7.33 10.61 15.15
C PHE A 306 7.47 12.05 15.65
N LEU A 307 6.39 12.82 15.71
CA LEU A 307 6.44 14.19 16.23
C LEU A 307 6.86 14.24 17.72
N GLY A 308 6.50 13.21 18.49
CA GLY A 308 6.95 13.05 19.87
C GLY A 308 8.46 12.84 20.02
N THR A 309 9.15 12.29 19.00
CA THR A 309 10.63 12.19 19.00
C THR A 309 11.33 13.53 18.77
N LEU A 310 10.63 14.48 18.14
CA LEU A 310 11.17 15.82 17.84
C LEU A 310 10.81 16.86 18.89
N LEU A 311 9.79 16.62 19.71
CA LEU A 311 9.19 17.62 20.59
C LEU A 311 8.97 17.04 22.00
N GLU A 312 9.52 17.68 23.01
CA GLU A 312 9.47 17.23 24.41
C GLU A 312 8.11 17.40 25.12
N ALA A 313 7.08 17.94 24.49
CA ALA A 313 5.83 18.31 25.18
C ALA A 313 4.56 18.05 24.36
N GLU A 314 3.42 17.96 25.08
CA GLU A 314 2.06 17.73 24.58
C GLU A 314 1.77 18.38 23.23
N THR A 315 1.40 17.56 22.27
CA THR A 315 1.02 17.96 20.91
C THR A 315 -0.22 18.85 20.90
N LYS A 316 -0.01 20.16 20.79
CA LYS A 316 -1.07 21.15 20.59
C LYS A 316 -1.52 21.17 19.12
N SER A 317 -2.69 21.72 18.85
CA SER A 317 -3.30 21.80 17.51
C SER A 317 -2.51 22.59 16.45
N CYS A 318 -1.42 23.25 16.81
CA CYS A 318 -0.46 23.86 15.88
C CYS A 318 0.92 23.73 16.51
N ILE A 319 1.79 23.00 15.82
CA ILE A 319 3.16 22.72 16.28
C ILE A 319 4.11 23.62 15.52
N SER A 320 5.01 24.31 16.23
CA SER A 320 6.11 25.04 15.61
C SER A 320 7.42 24.26 15.83
N LEU A 321 7.94 23.68 14.75
CA LEU A 321 9.21 22.96 14.75
C LEU A 321 10.34 23.90 14.32
N LYS A 322 11.29 24.19 15.22
CA LYS A 322 12.49 24.97 14.91
C LYS A 322 13.51 24.08 14.19
N LYS A 323 14.25 24.68 13.26
CA LYS A 323 15.32 24.01 12.51
C LYS A 323 16.35 23.35 13.42
N GLN A 324 16.86 24.08 14.45
CA GLN A 324 17.82 23.52 15.35
C GLN A 324 17.33 22.29 16.12
N VAL A 325 16.07 22.30 16.58
CA VAL A 325 15.44 21.15 17.27
C VAL A 325 15.34 19.93 16.31
N PHE A 326 15.01 20.20 15.05
CA PHE A 326 14.99 19.15 14.03
C PHE A 326 16.40 18.61 13.77
N GLU A 327 17.39 19.47 13.58
CA GLU A 327 18.79 19.07 13.30
C GLU A 327 19.39 18.26 14.45
N ASP A 328 19.11 18.64 15.72
CA ASP A 328 19.59 17.93 16.90
C ASP A 328 19.00 16.52 17.04
N ALA A 329 17.75 16.32 16.57
CA ALA A 329 17.06 15.03 16.64
C ALA A 329 17.16 14.20 15.35
N CYS A 330 17.62 14.80 14.25
CA CYS A 330 17.65 14.14 12.93
C CYS A 330 18.79 13.10 12.88
N PRO A 331 18.48 11.83 12.62
CA PRO A 331 19.51 10.82 12.41
C PRO A 331 20.23 11.04 11.08
N ASN A 332 21.33 10.32 10.86
CA ASN A 332 21.99 10.33 9.56
C ASN A 332 21.02 9.96 8.43
N LEU A 333 21.03 10.74 7.36
CA LEU A 333 20.19 10.49 6.18
C LEU A 333 21.07 9.98 5.04
N TYR A 334 20.71 8.84 4.46
CA TYR A 334 21.52 8.13 3.46
C TYR A 334 20.96 8.24 2.04
N HIS A 335 19.87 8.98 1.86
CA HIS A 335 19.21 9.11 0.59
C HIS A 335 20.01 9.93 -0.42
N LYS A 336 20.14 9.43 -1.65
CA LYS A 336 20.51 10.27 -2.79
C LYS A 336 19.27 11.00 -3.28
N ILE A 337 19.32 12.33 -3.32
CA ILE A 337 18.17 13.16 -3.69
C ILE A 337 18.33 13.67 -5.10
N GLY A 338 17.35 13.40 -5.95
CA GLY A 338 17.14 14.04 -7.24
C GLY A 338 15.93 14.98 -7.18
N TYR A 339 15.96 16.05 -7.97
CA TYR A 339 14.85 17.01 -8.10
C TYR A 339 14.30 16.97 -9.53
N THR A 340 12.93 17.02 -9.65
CA THR A 340 12.23 17.07 -10.96
C THR A 340 11.20 18.18 -10.99
#